data_5b95ee6190ce4fe4305929cc4fec3466
#
_entry.id   5b95ee6190ce4fe4305929cc4fec3466
#
_cell.length_a   1.000
_cell.length_b   1.000
_cell.length_c   1.000
_cell.angle_alpha   90.00
_cell.angle_beta   90.00
_cell.angle_gamma   90.00
#
_symmetry.space_group_name_H-M   'P 1'
#
loop_
_entity.id
_entity.type
_entity.pdbx_description
1 polymer ?
#
loop_
_entity_poly.entity_id
_entity_poly.type
_entity_poly.pdbx_seq_one_letter_code
_entity_poly.pdbx_strand_id
1 'polypeptide(L)'
;ALLAIADANKKAQTFKSVVNNVNFALESMARNLRTGSNYSSEAFLQTSSCSTGYKVGISFTSQEDESVSYFLFGTQIMRQVNGGTAVGITAPEVKITRLCLEILGTESGDNIQPNVLMIVGGLMEGKTKLQSRFDIQTLITQRIIDN
;
A
#
# COMPACT_ATOMS: atom_id res chain seq x y z
N ALA A 1 -0.80 -35.87 18.31
CA ALA A 1 -0.55 -34.63 19.04
C ALA A 1 0.59 -33.82 18.39
N LEU A 2 1.70 -34.47 18.02
CA LEU A 2 2.84 -33.78 17.39
C LEU A 2 2.50 -33.20 16.00
N LEU A 3 1.67 -33.91 15.22
CA LEU A 3 1.27 -33.45 13.90
C LEU A 3 0.39 -32.20 13.97
N ALA A 4 -0.51 -32.12 14.95
CA ALA A 4 -1.37 -30.96 15.12
C ALA A 4 -0.57 -29.71 15.53
N ILE A 5 0.45 -29.88 16.37
CA ILE A 5 1.34 -28.78 16.77
C ILE A 5 2.18 -28.30 15.59
N ALA A 6 2.69 -29.22 14.76
CA ALA A 6 3.47 -28.86 13.58
C ALA A 6 2.64 -28.09 12.56
N ASP A 7 1.37 -28.47 12.32
CA ASP A 7 0.48 -27.77 11.43
C ASP A 7 0.14 -26.38 11.94
N ALA A 8 -0.12 -26.23 13.23
CA ALA A 8 -0.38 -24.93 13.85
C ALA A 8 0.82 -24.01 13.72
N ASN A 9 2.03 -24.52 13.91
CA ASN A 9 3.26 -23.75 13.77
C ASN A 9 3.49 -23.31 12.31
N LYS A 10 3.22 -24.18 11.34
CA LYS A 10 3.31 -23.84 9.92
C LYS A 10 2.36 -22.71 9.54
N LYS A 11 1.11 -22.77 10.02
CA LYS A 11 0.12 -21.72 9.77
C LYS A 11 0.56 -20.39 10.36
N ALA A 12 1.05 -20.40 11.60
CA ALA A 12 1.53 -19.21 12.27
C ALA A 12 2.75 -18.61 11.56
N GLN A 13 3.69 -19.43 11.11
CA GLN A 13 4.86 -19.00 10.37
C GLN A 13 4.48 -18.42 9.00
N THR A 14 3.56 -19.06 8.29
CA THR A 14 3.08 -18.59 6.98
C THR A 14 2.38 -17.25 7.14
N PHE A 15 1.51 -17.11 8.13
CA PHE A 15 0.82 -15.86 8.41
C PHE A 15 1.82 -14.74 8.73
N LYS A 16 2.79 -15.03 9.59
CA LYS A 16 3.83 -14.06 9.96
C LYS A 16 4.65 -13.64 8.75
N SER A 17 5.02 -14.58 7.89
CA SER A 17 5.77 -14.30 6.67
C SER A 17 4.98 -13.37 5.74
N VAL A 18 3.69 -13.61 5.57
CA VAL A 18 2.80 -12.80 4.75
C VAL A 18 2.66 -11.39 5.32
N VAL A 19 2.41 -11.28 6.62
CA VAL A 19 2.29 -9.97 7.29
C VAL A 19 3.59 -9.20 7.17
N ASN A 20 4.74 -9.86 7.34
CA ASN A 20 6.05 -9.23 7.17
C ASN A 20 6.25 -8.73 5.74
N ASN A 21 5.83 -9.51 4.73
CA ASN A 21 5.91 -9.10 3.33
C ASN A 21 5.07 -7.85 3.06
N VAL A 22 3.84 -7.83 3.54
CA VAL A 22 2.95 -6.67 3.38
C VAL A 22 3.54 -5.46 4.09
N ASN A 23 4.00 -5.62 5.34
CA ASN A 23 4.60 -4.53 6.09
C ASN A 23 5.83 -3.97 5.39
N PHE A 24 6.67 -4.83 4.83
CA PHE A 24 7.85 -4.41 4.08
C PHE A 24 7.46 -3.58 2.86
N ALA A 25 6.45 -4.03 2.10
CA ALA A 25 5.95 -3.29 0.95
C ALA A 25 5.38 -1.93 1.36
N LEU A 26 4.59 -1.89 2.43
CA LEU A 26 4.00 -0.65 2.92
C LEU A 26 5.05 0.33 3.46
N GLU A 27 6.08 -0.17 4.14
CA GLU A 27 7.19 0.66 4.61
C GLU A 27 7.96 1.26 3.43
N SER A 28 8.18 0.48 2.39
CA SER A 28 8.84 0.96 1.17
C SER A 28 8.01 2.06 0.50
N MET A 29 6.71 1.84 0.37
CA MET A 29 5.79 2.87 -0.16
C MET A 29 5.82 4.13 0.71
N ALA A 30 5.72 3.97 2.02
CA ALA A 30 5.71 5.10 2.94
C ALA A 30 7.00 5.92 2.86
N ARG A 31 8.13 5.26 2.76
CA ARG A 31 9.42 5.92 2.63
C ARG A 31 9.50 6.73 1.36
N ASN A 32 9.10 6.15 0.24
CA ASN A 32 9.13 6.83 -1.04
C ASN A 32 8.13 7.98 -1.10
N LEU A 33 6.94 7.80 -0.55
CA LEU A 33 5.95 8.86 -0.48
C LEU A 33 6.40 10.01 0.42
N ARG A 34 7.04 9.69 1.54
CA ARG A 34 7.48 10.72 2.50
C ARG A 34 8.50 11.67 1.88
N THR A 35 9.38 11.17 1.03
CA THR A 35 10.43 11.96 0.37
C THR A 35 10.01 12.45 -1.01
N GLY A 36 8.81 12.11 -1.47
CA GLY A 36 8.29 12.51 -2.76
C GLY A 36 7.58 13.87 -2.73
N SER A 37 7.14 14.28 -3.90
CA SER A 37 6.42 15.54 -4.11
C SER A 37 5.42 15.38 -5.25
N ASN A 38 4.62 16.43 -5.47
CA ASN A 38 3.66 16.48 -6.59
C ASN A 38 2.68 15.29 -6.57
N TYR A 39 2.10 15.01 -5.42
CA TYR A 39 1.15 13.91 -5.28
C TYR A 39 -0.11 14.15 -6.10
N SER A 40 -0.57 13.13 -6.81
CA SER A 40 -1.80 13.16 -7.57
C SER A 40 -2.48 11.79 -7.53
N SER A 41 -3.79 11.78 -7.42
CA SER A 41 -4.60 10.57 -7.52
C SER A 41 -5.64 10.66 -8.63
N GLU A 42 -5.60 11.70 -9.44
CA GLU A 42 -6.62 11.98 -10.47
C GLU A 42 -6.71 10.89 -11.53
N ALA A 43 -5.60 10.22 -11.83
CA ALA A 43 -5.57 9.16 -12.82
C ALA A 43 -6.21 7.85 -12.35
N PHE A 44 -6.58 7.76 -11.06
CA PHE A 44 -7.06 6.53 -10.46
C PHE A 44 -8.53 6.61 -10.10
N LEU A 45 -9.17 5.45 -10.08
CA LEU A 45 -10.59 5.34 -9.83
C LEU A 45 -10.91 5.31 -8.34
N GLN A 46 -12.11 5.76 -8.02
CA GLN A 46 -12.70 5.50 -6.72
C GLN A 46 -13.48 4.20 -6.81
N THR A 47 -13.34 3.35 -5.80
CA THR A 47 -14.06 2.09 -5.75
C THR A 47 -15.05 2.08 -4.59
N SER A 48 -16.02 1.17 -4.67
CA SER A 48 -17.00 0.97 -3.61
C SER A 48 -16.37 0.46 -2.31
N SER A 49 -15.17 -0.10 -2.39
CA SER A 49 -14.43 -0.56 -1.22
C SER A 49 -13.84 0.57 -0.40
N CYS A 50 -13.82 1.78 -0.94
CA CYS A 50 -13.24 2.95 -0.31
C CYS A 50 -14.32 4.02 -0.08
N SER A 51 -14.14 4.79 0.99
CA SER A 51 -14.99 5.95 1.25
C SER A 51 -14.81 7.01 0.17
N THR A 52 -15.78 7.92 0.05
CA THR A 52 -15.71 9.04 -0.88
C THR A 52 -14.43 9.86 -0.64
N GLY A 53 -13.74 10.20 -1.72
CA GLY A 53 -12.48 10.93 -1.66
C GLY A 53 -11.23 10.08 -1.73
N TYR A 54 -11.35 8.77 -1.55
CA TYR A 54 -10.23 7.85 -1.65
C TYR A 54 -10.11 7.27 -3.06
N LYS A 55 -8.90 7.01 -3.47
CA LYS A 55 -8.58 6.44 -4.79
C LYS A 55 -7.76 5.16 -4.62
N VAL A 56 -7.73 4.33 -5.66
CA VAL A 56 -7.00 3.05 -5.65
C VAL A 56 -5.53 3.20 -6.01
N GLY A 57 -5.04 4.42 -6.19
CA GLY A 57 -3.66 4.65 -6.54
C GLY A 57 -3.23 6.08 -6.31
N ILE A 58 -1.93 6.28 -6.42
CA ILE A 58 -1.29 7.59 -6.26
C ILE A 58 -0.09 7.68 -7.19
N SER A 59 0.11 8.86 -7.77
CA SER A 59 1.30 9.21 -8.53
C SER A 59 2.03 10.34 -7.82
N PHE A 60 3.33 10.32 -7.91
CA PHE A 60 4.17 11.36 -7.30
C PHE A 60 5.52 11.43 -7.98
N THR A 61 6.29 12.47 -7.68
CA THR A 61 7.68 12.60 -8.11
C THR A 61 8.57 12.14 -6.96
N SER A 62 9.46 11.18 -7.23
CA SER A 62 10.35 10.64 -6.21
C SER A 62 11.51 11.59 -5.91
N GLN A 63 12.26 11.28 -4.87
CA GLN A 63 13.47 12.03 -4.51
C GLN A 63 14.50 12.03 -5.63
N GLU A 64 14.52 10.99 -6.46
CA GLU A 64 15.40 10.87 -7.63
C GLU A 64 14.80 11.54 -8.88
N ASP A 65 13.75 12.33 -8.71
CA ASP A 65 13.06 13.06 -9.79
C ASP A 65 12.41 12.14 -10.83
N GLU A 66 12.01 10.94 -10.39
CA GLU A 66 11.28 10.00 -11.22
C GLU A 66 9.78 10.07 -10.97
N SER A 67 8.97 9.86 -12.01
CA SER A 67 7.53 9.72 -11.85
C SER A 67 7.22 8.30 -11.38
N VAL A 68 6.66 8.17 -10.19
CA VAL A 68 6.35 6.87 -9.58
C VAL A 68 4.85 6.79 -9.29
N SER A 69 4.28 5.64 -9.58
CA SER A 69 2.87 5.36 -9.26
C SER A 69 2.77 4.08 -8.46
N TYR A 70 1.92 4.10 -7.44
CA TYR A 70 1.49 2.90 -6.71
C TYR A 70 -0.01 2.75 -6.89
N PHE A 71 -0.46 1.56 -7.24
CA PHE A 71 -1.88 1.32 -7.47
C PHE A 71 -2.24 -0.14 -7.27
N LEU A 72 -3.52 -0.40 -7.08
CA LEU A 72 -4.05 -1.75 -6.97
C LEU A 72 -4.43 -2.25 -8.36
N PHE A 73 -3.86 -3.37 -8.77
CA PHE A 73 -4.25 -4.07 -9.98
C PHE A 73 -4.58 -5.52 -9.63
N GLY A 74 -5.84 -5.90 -9.82
CA GLY A 74 -6.29 -7.20 -9.38
C GLY A 74 -6.23 -7.31 -7.86
N THR A 75 -5.40 -8.20 -7.37
CA THR A 75 -5.21 -8.43 -5.93
C THR A 75 -3.80 -8.07 -5.46
N GLN A 76 -3.07 -7.30 -6.26
CA GLN A 76 -1.67 -7.01 -5.98
C GLN A 76 -1.43 -5.50 -6.07
N ILE A 77 -0.61 -4.97 -5.14
CA ILE A 77 -0.16 -3.59 -5.23
C ILE A 77 0.98 -3.53 -6.23
N MET A 78 0.89 -2.61 -7.19
CA MET A 78 1.86 -2.46 -8.26
C MET A 78 2.65 -1.16 -8.10
N ARG A 79 3.87 -1.18 -8.57
CA ARG A 79 4.75 -0.01 -8.68
C ARG A 79 5.11 0.20 -10.13
N GLN A 80 4.99 1.43 -10.61
CA GLN A 80 5.35 1.81 -11.97
C GLN A 80 6.23 3.05 -11.92
N VAL A 81 7.34 3.03 -12.66
CA VAL A 81 8.31 4.13 -12.68
C VAL A 81 8.41 4.66 -14.10
N ASN A 82 8.25 5.97 -14.26
CA ASN A 82 8.39 6.69 -15.55
C ASN A 82 7.57 6.08 -16.68
N GLY A 83 6.36 5.59 -16.37
CA GLY A 83 5.48 4.98 -17.34
C GLY A 83 5.95 3.63 -17.89
N GLY A 84 6.95 3.03 -17.27
CA GLY A 84 7.47 1.73 -17.66
C GLY A 84 6.58 0.57 -17.25
N THR A 85 7.14 -0.62 -17.20
CA THR A 85 6.40 -1.82 -16.81
C THR A 85 6.05 -1.79 -15.33
N ALA A 86 4.78 -2.01 -15.00
CA ALA A 86 4.33 -2.13 -13.62
C ALA A 86 4.81 -3.45 -13.01
N VAL A 87 5.28 -3.40 -11.78
CA VAL A 87 5.82 -4.55 -11.06
C VAL A 87 5.06 -4.70 -9.74
N GLY A 88 4.64 -5.93 -9.43
CA GLY A 88 3.98 -6.22 -8.15
C GLY A 88 4.95 -6.13 -6.99
N ILE A 89 4.56 -5.43 -5.94
CA ILE A 89 5.40 -5.27 -4.73
C ILE A 89 4.89 -6.10 -3.56
N THR A 90 3.71 -6.68 -3.66
CA THR A 90 3.17 -7.60 -2.66
C THR A 90 3.26 -9.03 -3.19
N ALA A 91 3.41 -9.99 -2.27
CA ALA A 91 3.54 -11.40 -2.65
C ALA A 91 2.24 -11.92 -3.28
N PRO A 92 2.32 -12.84 -4.27
CA PRO A 92 1.11 -13.38 -4.91
C PRO A 92 0.19 -14.13 -3.95
N GLU A 93 0.72 -14.67 -2.85
CA GLU A 93 -0.05 -15.39 -1.83
C GLU A 93 -0.94 -14.47 -1.02
N VAL A 94 -0.66 -13.17 -1.04
CA VAL A 94 -1.47 -12.15 -0.37
C VAL A 94 -2.45 -11.60 -1.37
N LYS A 95 -3.73 -11.64 -1.03
CA LYS A 95 -4.76 -11.01 -1.85
C LYS A 95 -5.13 -9.67 -1.23
N ILE A 96 -4.65 -8.60 -1.83
CA ILE A 96 -5.04 -7.25 -1.44
C ILE A 96 -6.44 -7.01 -1.99
N THR A 97 -7.39 -6.84 -1.09
CA THR A 97 -8.80 -6.63 -1.44
C THR A 97 -9.18 -5.16 -1.43
N ARG A 98 -8.38 -4.33 -0.76
CA ARG A 98 -8.67 -2.91 -0.61
C ARG A 98 -7.37 -2.12 -0.55
N LEU A 99 -7.24 -1.14 -1.40
CA LEU A 99 -6.19 -0.11 -1.32
C LEU A 99 -6.89 1.23 -1.51
N CYS A 100 -6.85 2.06 -0.49
CA CYS A 100 -7.51 3.36 -0.47
C CYS A 100 -6.51 4.43 -0.10
N LEU A 101 -6.37 5.43 -0.94
CA LEU A 101 -5.41 6.51 -0.75
C LEU A 101 -6.14 7.85 -0.83
N GLU A 102 -5.89 8.72 0.13
CA GLU A 102 -6.40 10.08 0.12
C GLU A 102 -5.25 11.04 0.34
N ILE A 103 -5.16 12.05 -0.51
CA ILE A 103 -4.15 13.09 -0.43
C ILE A 103 -4.76 14.32 0.24
N LEU A 104 -4.14 14.77 1.30
CA LEU A 104 -4.60 15.90 2.11
C LEU A 104 -3.51 16.99 2.14
N GLY A 105 -3.94 18.25 2.29
CA GLY A 105 -3.02 19.35 2.51
C GLY A 105 -2.22 19.77 1.29
N THR A 106 -2.75 19.57 0.07
CA THR A 106 -2.06 19.94 -1.16
C THR A 106 -2.35 21.37 -1.61
N GLU A 107 -3.29 22.06 -0.96
CA GLU A 107 -3.63 23.42 -1.34
C GLU A 107 -2.52 24.38 -0.92
N SER A 108 -2.09 25.23 -1.85
CA SER A 108 -1.05 26.20 -1.56
C SER A 108 -1.56 27.27 -0.60
N GLY A 109 -0.78 27.57 0.42
CA GLY A 109 -1.10 28.62 1.39
C GLY A 109 -1.87 28.16 2.62
N ASP A 110 -2.14 26.86 2.76
CA ASP A 110 -2.84 26.32 3.93
C ASP A 110 -1.92 26.10 5.14
N ASN A 111 -0.61 26.24 4.96
CA ASN A 111 0.42 25.97 5.96
C ASN A 111 0.41 24.55 6.51
N ILE A 112 -0.23 23.62 5.79
CA ILE A 112 -0.28 22.22 6.15
C ILE A 112 0.60 21.45 5.18
N GLN A 113 1.48 20.61 5.71
CA GLN A 113 2.26 19.72 4.85
C GLN A 113 1.35 18.69 4.21
N PRO A 114 1.56 18.36 2.93
CA PRO A 114 0.80 17.28 2.29
C PRO A 114 0.92 15.97 3.05
N ASN A 115 -0.20 15.30 3.20
CA ASN A 115 -0.31 14.00 3.86
C ASN A 115 -0.99 13.02 2.92
N VAL A 116 -0.60 11.77 3.02
CA VAL A 116 -1.28 10.67 2.33
C VAL A 116 -1.81 9.71 3.38
N LEU A 117 -3.11 9.53 3.41
CA LEU A 117 -3.74 8.51 4.24
C LEU A 117 -3.90 7.25 3.38
N MET A 118 -3.33 6.15 3.84
CA MET A 118 -3.34 4.87 3.13
C MET A 118 -4.03 3.82 3.98
N ILE A 119 -5.01 3.17 3.39
CA ILE A 119 -5.73 2.05 4.01
C ILE A 119 -5.54 0.84 3.12
N VAL A 120 -5.02 -0.24 3.69
CA VAL A 120 -4.77 -1.48 2.97
C VAL A 120 -5.49 -2.61 3.69
N GLY A 121 -6.33 -3.31 2.97
CA GLY A 121 -6.99 -4.50 3.47
C GLY A 121 -6.68 -5.68 2.57
N GLY A 122 -6.62 -6.85 3.16
CA GLY A 122 -6.37 -8.04 2.38
C GLY A 122 -6.65 -9.31 3.15
N LEU A 123 -6.43 -10.41 2.46
CA LEU A 123 -6.58 -11.72 3.06
C LEU A 123 -5.49 -12.64 2.53
N MET A 124 -5.16 -13.59 3.37
CA MET A 124 -4.26 -14.67 3.02
C MET A 124 -5.08 -15.93 2.80
N GLU A 125 -4.92 -16.54 1.63
CA GLU A 125 -5.46 -17.87 1.38
C GLU A 125 -4.45 -18.91 1.84
N GLY A 126 -4.75 -19.57 2.96
CA GLY A 126 -4.04 -20.79 3.32
C GLY A 126 -4.56 -21.97 2.53
N LYS A 127 -3.79 -23.06 2.52
CA LYS A 127 -4.20 -24.35 1.93
C LYS A 127 -5.41 -24.96 2.63
N THR A 128 -5.80 -24.42 3.78
CA THR A 128 -7.01 -24.78 4.50
C THR A 128 -7.97 -23.59 4.45
N LYS A 129 -9.27 -23.87 4.54
CA LYS A 129 -10.35 -22.89 4.40
C LYS A 129 -10.33 -21.72 5.40
N LEU A 130 -9.28 -21.58 6.20
CA LEU A 130 -9.13 -20.48 7.16
C LEU A 130 -8.44 -19.31 6.46
N GLN A 131 -9.23 -18.31 6.07
CA GLN A 131 -8.72 -17.07 5.56
C GLN A 131 -8.41 -16.14 6.73
N SER A 132 -7.20 -15.60 6.75
CA SER A 132 -6.83 -14.57 7.71
C SER A 132 -6.95 -13.21 7.03
N ARG A 133 -7.65 -12.29 7.67
CA ARG A 133 -7.84 -10.93 7.18
C ARG A 133 -6.93 -9.97 7.93
N PHE A 134 -6.53 -8.93 7.25
CA PHE A 134 -5.81 -7.83 7.88
C PHE A 134 -6.32 -6.49 7.30
N ASP A 135 -6.26 -5.46 8.12
CA ASP A 135 -6.51 -4.08 7.72
C ASP A 135 -5.44 -3.22 8.38
N ILE A 136 -4.78 -2.40 7.57
CA ILE A 136 -3.70 -1.54 8.03
C ILE A 136 -3.99 -0.13 7.56
N GLN A 137 -3.88 0.84 8.47
CA GLN A 137 -4.04 2.25 8.17
C GLN A 137 -2.76 2.98 8.52
N THR A 138 -2.26 3.79 7.61
CA THR A 138 -1.01 4.53 7.77
C THR A 138 -1.19 5.95 7.27
N LEU A 139 -0.76 6.92 8.08
CA LEU A 139 -0.70 8.31 7.67
C LEU A 139 0.76 8.65 7.36
N ILE A 140 0.99 9.14 6.15
CA ILE A 140 2.32 9.48 5.66
C ILE A 140 2.38 10.98 5.46
N THR A 141 3.24 11.66 6.21
CA THR A 141 3.43 13.10 6.08
C THR A 141 4.63 13.37 5.19
N GLN A 142 4.46 14.21 4.20
CA GLN A 142 5.55 14.62 3.33
C GLN A 142 6.64 15.29 4.17
N ARG A 143 7.86 14.82 3.97
CA ARG A 143 9.03 15.44 4.59
C ARG A 143 9.58 16.49 3.63
N ILE A 144 9.17 17.74 3.82
CA ILE A 144 9.72 18.82 3.03
C ILE A 144 11.08 19.19 3.60
N ILE A 145 12.08 19.12 2.73
CA ILE A 145 13.36 19.74 3.04
C ILE A 145 13.19 21.21 2.68
N ASP A 146 13.05 22.05 3.68
CA ASP A 146 12.97 23.48 3.48
C ASP A 146 14.25 23.98 2.83
N ASN A 147 14.07 24.62 1.70
CA ASN A 147 15.14 25.39 1.06
C ASN A 147 15.06 26.85 1.46
#